data_fd0f04dadaf8ed24f230bb2d33a9208e
#
_entry.id   fd0f04dadaf8ed24f230bb2d33a9208e
#
_cell.length_a   1.000
_cell.length_b   1.000
_cell.length_c   1.000
_cell.angle_alpha   90.00
_cell.angle_beta   90.00
_cell.angle_gamma   90.00
#
_symmetry.space_group_name_H-M   'P 1'
#
loop_
_entity.id
_entity.type
_entity.pdbx_description
1 polymer ?
#
loop_
_entity_poly.entity_id
_entity_poly.type
_entity_poly.pdbx_seq_one_letter_code
_entity_poly.pdbx_strand_id
1 'polypeptide(L)'
;MGKCDLCGKEVELPFKCNYCKRSFCDNHRLPELHTCPNLIFARSPHEVKNDFNLDWSYREGKKESTPIFNLKFSSELQQLIIAWLVLSFCFSVRSLFTSTQFPLFFIISLITLGLGFIGHELSHRYVARNFGCWAEFRLWPLGLIMAVAFALISGGTIIFAAPGAVYIVPRHHGSGYGIGKRENGLISLSGPLANIIVGLLFYMLRDFGGLLGNVGSIGFTVNFWLAAFNLIPFGMMDGRKIFLWNPIIWALLAIPAWLAIFIF
;
A
#
# COMPACT_ATOMS: atom_id res chain seq x y z
N MET A 1 -3.04 -1.58 -50.09
CA MET A 1 -1.59 -1.84 -50.22
C MET A 1 -0.84 -0.57 -49.88
N GLY A 2 0.14 -0.63 -49.03
CA GLY A 2 1.03 0.49 -48.68
C GLY A 2 2.48 0.15 -48.94
N LYS A 3 3.37 1.16 -48.96
CA LYS A 3 4.80 0.98 -49.12
C LYS A 3 5.50 1.24 -47.79
N CYS A 4 6.58 0.50 -47.54
CA CYS A 4 7.47 0.77 -46.41
C CYS A 4 8.28 2.05 -46.71
N ASP A 5 8.19 3.05 -45.83
CA ASP A 5 8.87 4.34 -45.98
C ASP A 5 10.39 4.27 -45.86
N LEU A 6 10.96 3.12 -45.42
CA LEU A 6 12.40 2.92 -45.34
C LEU A 6 12.95 2.12 -46.53
N CYS A 7 12.36 0.96 -46.87
CA CYS A 7 12.92 0.05 -47.88
C CYS A 7 12.07 -0.03 -49.18
N GLY A 8 10.97 0.66 -49.27
CA GLY A 8 10.10 0.71 -50.46
C GLY A 8 9.29 -0.57 -50.75
N LYS A 9 9.41 -1.63 -49.90
CA LYS A 9 8.70 -2.89 -50.06
C LYS A 9 7.17 -2.66 -49.99
N GLU A 10 6.43 -3.20 -50.94
CA GLU A 10 4.97 -3.20 -50.90
C GLU A 10 4.47 -4.18 -49.85
N VAL A 11 3.51 -3.74 -49.05
CA VAL A 11 2.93 -4.49 -47.93
C VAL A 11 1.43 -4.35 -47.95
N GLU A 12 0.71 -5.43 -47.79
CA GLU A 12 -0.76 -5.39 -47.76
C GLU A 12 -1.27 -4.63 -46.53
N LEU A 13 -0.64 -4.83 -45.37
CA LEU A 13 -0.96 -4.18 -44.08
C LEU A 13 0.31 -3.55 -43.49
N PRO A 14 0.60 -2.26 -43.83
CA PRO A 14 1.78 -1.60 -43.29
C PRO A 14 1.59 -1.22 -41.82
N PHE A 15 2.63 -1.41 -41.02
CA PHE A 15 2.69 -0.93 -39.65
C PHE A 15 2.90 0.58 -39.62
N LYS A 16 2.04 1.31 -38.92
CA LYS A 16 2.19 2.74 -38.69
C LYS A 16 2.93 2.99 -37.37
N CYS A 17 4.10 3.60 -37.44
CA CYS A 17 4.86 3.93 -36.24
C CYS A 17 4.14 5.00 -35.40
N ASN A 18 3.95 4.73 -34.11
CA ASN A 18 3.27 5.66 -33.20
C ASN A 18 4.05 6.95 -32.96
N TYR A 19 5.37 6.94 -33.14
CA TYR A 19 6.26 8.07 -32.88
C TYR A 19 6.45 8.97 -34.10
N CYS A 20 6.82 8.42 -35.26
CA CYS A 20 7.04 9.21 -36.46
C CYS A 20 5.85 9.20 -37.45
N LYS A 21 4.80 8.43 -37.17
CA LYS A 21 3.57 8.30 -37.99
C LYS A 21 3.77 7.75 -39.40
N ARG A 22 4.98 7.32 -39.76
CA ARG A 22 5.31 6.69 -41.05
C ARG A 22 4.91 5.21 -41.06
N SER A 23 4.82 4.63 -42.28
CA SER A 23 4.37 3.27 -42.54
C SER A 23 5.54 2.34 -42.82
N PHE A 24 5.58 1.14 -42.21
CA PHE A 24 6.70 0.22 -42.30
C PHE A 24 6.27 -1.22 -42.55
N CYS A 25 7.15 -2.03 -43.13
CA CYS A 25 7.01 -3.47 -43.24
C CYS A 25 7.38 -4.17 -41.91
N ASP A 26 7.16 -5.49 -41.84
CA ASP A 26 7.42 -6.29 -40.66
C ASP A 26 8.86 -6.14 -40.12
N ASN A 27 9.83 -6.07 -41.03
CA ASN A 27 11.26 -5.95 -40.67
C ASN A 27 11.63 -4.57 -40.13
N HIS A 28 10.84 -3.52 -40.44
CA HIS A 28 11.13 -2.14 -40.05
C HIS A 28 10.06 -1.57 -39.10
N ARG A 29 9.22 -2.41 -38.54
CA ARG A 29 8.10 -1.97 -37.67
C ARG A 29 8.54 -1.32 -36.36
N LEU A 30 9.69 -1.77 -35.80
CA LEU A 30 10.20 -1.23 -34.53
C LEU A 30 10.94 0.10 -34.77
N PRO A 31 10.81 1.08 -33.86
CA PRO A 31 11.44 2.39 -33.97
C PRO A 31 12.96 2.32 -34.16
N GLU A 32 13.62 1.34 -33.55
CA GLU A 32 15.08 1.09 -33.64
C GLU A 32 15.50 0.60 -35.04
N LEU A 33 14.61 -0.13 -35.74
CA LEU A 33 14.89 -0.73 -37.04
C LEU A 33 14.65 0.21 -38.23
N HIS A 34 14.03 1.39 -38.03
CA HIS A 34 13.83 2.39 -39.07
C HIS A 34 14.42 3.75 -38.74
N THR A 35 15.41 3.82 -37.82
CA THR A 35 16.03 5.08 -37.40
C THR A 35 14.99 6.19 -37.17
N CYS A 36 14.06 5.92 -36.28
CA CYS A 36 12.93 6.81 -36.04
C CYS A 36 13.40 8.20 -35.59
N PRO A 37 13.09 9.29 -36.30
CA PRO A 37 13.54 10.64 -35.91
C PRO A 37 13.00 11.07 -34.54
N ASN A 38 11.92 10.43 -34.11
CA ASN A 38 11.29 10.67 -32.81
C ASN A 38 11.64 9.56 -31.79
N LEU A 39 12.74 8.81 -32.01
CA LEU A 39 13.22 7.78 -31.09
C LEU A 39 13.53 8.34 -29.69
N ILE A 40 13.91 9.63 -29.62
CA ILE A 40 14.09 10.37 -28.35
C ILE A 40 12.83 10.41 -27.52
N PHE A 41 11.64 10.37 -28.16
CA PHE A 41 10.35 10.30 -27.51
C PHE A 41 9.81 8.86 -27.36
N ALA A 42 10.46 7.88 -28.00
CA ALA A 42 10.28 6.49 -27.66
C ALA A 42 10.98 6.28 -26.31
N ARG A 43 10.20 6.41 -25.23
CA ARG A 43 10.70 6.29 -23.86
C ARG A 43 11.52 5.03 -23.73
N SER A 44 12.74 5.19 -23.25
CA SER A 44 13.55 4.03 -22.86
C SER A 44 12.77 3.24 -21.79
N PRO A 45 12.97 1.92 -21.65
CA PRO A 45 12.38 1.14 -20.55
C PRO A 45 12.67 1.72 -19.16
N HIS A 46 13.70 2.58 -19.02
CA HIS A 46 13.99 3.35 -17.80
C HIS A 46 13.08 4.55 -17.60
N GLU A 47 12.48 5.12 -18.66
CA GLU A 47 11.56 6.27 -18.57
C GLU A 47 10.09 5.86 -18.44
N VAL A 48 9.74 4.61 -18.74
CA VAL A 48 8.44 4.00 -18.44
C VAL A 48 8.18 3.92 -16.92
N LYS A 49 9.15 4.31 -16.08
CA LYS A 49 8.94 4.47 -14.64
C LYS A 49 7.76 5.36 -14.26
N ASN A 50 7.27 6.20 -15.16
CA ASN A 50 6.24 7.18 -14.84
C ASN A 50 4.87 6.90 -15.46
N ASP A 51 4.74 5.94 -16.38
CA ASP A 51 3.47 5.72 -17.11
C ASP A 51 2.77 4.41 -16.77
N PHE A 52 3.33 3.54 -15.94
CA PHE A 52 2.57 2.48 -15.31
C PHE A 52 1.77 3.04 -14.12
N ASN A 53 1.03 4.09 -14.40
CA ASN A 53 -0.15 4.44 -13.64
C ASN A 53 -1.20 3.35 -13.92
N LEU A 54 -1.12 2.26 -13.18
CA LEU A 54 -2.35 1.63 -12.73
C LEU A 54 -3.24 2.78 -12.25
N ASP A 55 -4.48 2.82 -12.69
CA ASP A 55 -5.46 3.90 -12.59
C ASP A 55 -5.94 4.20 -11.14
N TRP A 56 -5.04 4.11 -10.21
CA TRP A 56 -5.03 4.74 -8.90
C TRP A 56 -3.87 5.74 -8.85
N SER A 57 -3.76 6.41 -10.02
CA SER A 57 -2.83 7.46 -10.25
C SER A 57 -2.93 8.49 -9.13
N TYR A 58 -1.99 8.44 -8.25
CA TYR A 58 -1.38 9.68 -7.91
C TYR A 58 -0.87 10.28 -9.24
N ARG A 59 -1.70 11.08 -9.91
CA ARG A 59 -1.22 12.03 -10.92
C ARG A 59 -0.13 12.82 -10.20
N GLU A 60 1.13 12.60 -10.57
CA GLU A 60 2.07 13.70 -10.56
C GLU A 60 1.53 14.70 -11.61
N GLY A 61 0.42 15.33 -11.27
CA GLY A 61 0.04 16.60 -11.85
C GLY A 61 1.22 17.49 -11.64
N LYS A 62 1.61 18.28 -12.68
CA LYS A 62 2.45 19.46 -12.56
C LYS A 62 2.43 19.93 -11.12
N LYS A 63 3.61 20.17 -10.55
CA LYS A 63 3.77 20.87 -9.29
C LYS A 63 2.87 22.11 -9.24
N GLU A 64 1.59 21.92 -9.02
CA GLU A 64 0.79 22.89 -8.35
C GLU A 64 1.08 22.66 -6.88
N SER A 65 2.02 23.44 -6.41
CA SER A 65 2.30 23.65 -5.02
C SER A 65 1.01 24.00 -4.28
N THR A 66 0.34 22.98 -3.75
CA THR A 66 -0.53 23.24 -2.60
C THR A 66 0.40 23.37 -1.39
N PRO A 67 0.55 24.58 -0.82
CA PRO A 67 1.61 24.87 0.14
C PRO A 67 1.27 24.45 1.56
N ILE A 68 0.55 23.35 1.78
CA ILE A 68 0.07 23.07 3.12
C ILE A 68 0.93 22.09 3.91
N PHE A 69 1.70 21.19 3.33
CA PHE A 69 2.63 20.35 4.12
C PHE A 69 3.75 19.74 3.24
N ASN A 70 4.82 20.51 3.00
CA ASN A 70 6.08 19.96 2.50
C ASN A 70 6.90 19.36 3.67
N LEU A 71 6.41 18.33 4.31
CA LEU A 71 7.20 17.54 5.25
C LEU A 71 8.16 16.66 4.43
N LYS A 72 9.38 17.17 4.20
CA LYS A 72 10.48 16.36 3.63
C LYS A 72 10.98 15.40 4.70
N PHE A 73 10.42 14.20 4.75
CA PHE A 73 10.97 13.11 5.56
C PHE A 73 12.19 12.53 4.84
N SER A 74 13.35 12.52 5.51
CA SER A 74 14.62 12.14 4.90
C SER A 74 14.82 10.63 4.81
N SER A 75 14.11 9.81 5.60
CA SER A 75 14.28 8.35 5.60
C SER A 75 12.96 7.60 5.83
N GLU A 76 12.86 6.37 5.29
CA GLU A 76 11.76 5.43 5.51
C GLU A 76 11.52 5.17 7.02
N LEU A 77 12.62 5.00 7.78
CA LEU A 77 12.55 4.74 9.22
C LEU A 77 11.87 5.88 9.98
N GLN A 78 12.19 7.14 9.65
CA GLN A 78 11.53 8.29 10.27
C GLN A 78 10.04 8.31 9.97
N GLN A 79 9.65 7.99 8.74
CA GLN A 79 8.24 7.93 8.35
C GLN A 79 7.48 6.84 9.11
N LEU A 80 8.07 5.65 9.26
CA LEU A 80 7.51 4.57 10.05
C LEU A 80 7.36 4.94 11.54
N ILE A 81 8.39 5.55 12.14
CA ILE A 81 8.37 5.98 13.54
C ILE A 81 7.28 7.02 13.77
N ILE A 82 7.16 8.01 12.89
CA ILE A 82 6.13 9.05 13.02
C ILE A 82 4.73 8.43 12.91
N ALA A 83 4.50 7.57 11.92
CA ALA A 83 3.23 6.87 11.77
C ALA A 83 2.88 6.03 13.00
N TRP A 84 3.85 5.30 13.52
CA TRP A 84 3.72 4.48 14.72
C TRP A 84 3.37 5.31 15.96
N LEU A 85 4.08 6.41 16.22
CA LEU A 85 3.82 7.29 17.36
C LEU A 85 2.44 7.94 17.27
N VAL A 86 2.05 8.43 16.09
CA VAL A 86 0.74 9.06 15.88
C VAL A 86 -0.40 8.05 16.04
N LEU A 87 -0.28 6.86 15.46
CA LEU A 87 -1.29 5.82 15.66
C LEU A 87 -1.40 5.41 17.13
N SER A 88 -0.26 5.25 17.83
CA SER A 88 -0.25 4.92 19.26
C SER A 88 -0.97 5.96 20.10
N PHE A 89 -0.78 7.23 19.75
CA PHE A 89 -1.55 8.32 20.35
C PHE A 89 -3.05 8.16 20.04
N CYS A 90 -3.44 7.96 18.78
CA CYS A 90 -4.85 7.82 18.39
C CYS A 90 -5.55 6.67 19.14
N PHE A 91 -4.90 5.52 19.29
CA PHE A 91 -5.47 4.38 20.01
C PHE A 91 -5.53 4.59 21.53
N SER A 92 -4.74 5.51 22.09
CA SER A 92 -4.77 5.86 23.52
C SER A 92 -5.66 7.07 23.83
N VAL A 93 -6.14 7.80 22.83
CA VAL A 93 -6.96 9.03 23.01
C VAL A 93 -8.15 8.80 23.91
N ARG A 94 -8.83 7.65 23.80
CA ARG A 94 -10.01 7.35 24.65
C ARG A 94 -9.70 7.46 26.14
N SER A 95 -8.49 7.09 26.56
CA SER A 95 -8.09 7.16 27.97
C SER A 95 -7.92 8.59 28.49
N LEU A 96 -7.72 9.59 27.62
CA LEU A 96 -7.74 11.01 28.01
C LEU A 96 -9.10 11.47 28.55
N PHE A 97 -10.17 10.86 28.04
CA PHE A 97 -11.53 11.22 28.40
C PHE A 97 -12.14 10.33 29.48
N THR A 98 -11.56 9.14 29.71
CA THR A 98 -12.16 8.11 30.58
C THR A 98 -11.35 7.78 31.82
N SER A 99 -10.05 8.09 31.83
CA SER A 99 -9.17 7.72 32.96
C SER A 99 -7.96 8.64 33.10
N THR A 100 -7.38 8.71 34.30
CA THR A 100 -6.12 9.43 34.56
C THR A 100 -4.88 8.64 34.13
N GLN A 101 -5.04 7.46 33.54
CA GLN A 101 -3.94 6.53 33.21
C GLN A 101 -3.48 6.62 31.74
N PHE A 102 -3.69 7.75 31.08
CA PHE A 102 -3.28 7.95 29.69
C PHE A 102 -1.80 7.51 29.42
N PRO A 103 -0.80 7.85 30.26
CA PRO A 103 0.57 7.41 30.00
C PRO A 103 0.73 5.89 29.91
N LEU A 104 0.02 5.15 30.76
CA LEU A 104 0.04 3.69 30.75
C LEU A 104 -0.58 3.13 29.45
N PHE A 105 -1.77 3.64 29.08
CA PHE A 105 -2.43 3.22 27.85
C PHE A 105 -1.64 3.58 26.60
N PHE A 106 -0.96 4.72 26.60
CA PHE A 106 -0.08 5.14 25.51
C PHE A 106 1.12 4.18 25.37
N ILE A 107 1.79 3.80 26.48
CA ILE A 107 2.89 2.83 26.46
C ILE A 107 2.41 1.46 25.97
N ILE A 108 1.26 0.99 26.43
CA ILE A 108 0.68 -0.27 25.95
C ILE A 108 0.38 -0.19 24.45
N SER A 109 -0.18 0.94 23.98
CA SER A 109 -0.44 1.16 22.55
C SER A 109 0.85 1.21 21.73
N LEU A 110 1.94 1.80 22.24
CA LEU A 110 3.24 1.77 21.59
C LEU A 110 3.74 0.34 21.38
N ILE A 111 3.66 -0.51 22.40
CA ILE A 111 4.11 -1.90 22.30
C ILE A 111 3.22 -2.70 21.34
N THR A 112 1.92 -2.62 21.50
CA THR A 112 0.96 -3.42 20.73
C THR A 112 0.90 -2.99 19.25
N LEU A 113 0.96 -1.68 18.96
CA LEU A 113 1.07 -1.14 17.61
C LEU A 113 2.46 -1.31 17.00
N GLY A 114 3.53 -1.29 17.82
CA GLY A 114 4.86 -1.62 17.34
C GLY A 114 4.89 -3.01 16.71
N LEU A 115 4.33 -4.01 17.39
CA LEU A 115 4.21 -5.36 16.85
C LEU A 115 3.17 -5.45 15.72
N GLY A 116 2.04 -4.77 15.85
CA GLY A 116 0.95 -4.80 14.90
C GLY A 116 1.26 -4.00 13.63
N PHE A 117 1.40 -2.68 13.71
CA PHE A 117 1.58 -1.80 12.56
C PHE A 117 2.92 -2.03 11.86
N ILE A 118 4.03 -2.02 12.59
CA ILE A 118 5.36 -2.24 11.99
C ILE A 118 5.44 -3.67 11.43
N GLY A 119 4.93 -4.67 12.15
CA GLY A 119 4.86 -6.05 11.65
C GLY A 119 4.05 -6.20 10.37
N HIS A 120 2.93 -5.48 10.25
CA HIS A 120 2.10 -5.41 9.05
C HIS A 120 2.89 -4.87 7.84
N GLU A 121 3.49 -3.69 7.98
CA GLU A 121 4.26 -3.04 6.91
C GLU A 121 5.50 -3.86 6.50
N LEU A 122 6.21 -4.44 7.49
CA LEU A 122 7.34 -5.32 7.23
C LEU A 122 6.93 -6.61 6.52
N SER A 123 5.74 -7.14 6.79
CA SER A 123 5.21 -8.32 6.11
C SER A 123 4.97 -8.06 4.63
N HIS A 124 4.35 -6.93 4.27
CA HIS A 124 4.22 -6.51 2.88
C HIS A 124 5.59 -6.39 2.20
N ARG A 125 6.52 -5.71 2.86
CA ARG A 125 7.88 -5.51 2.35
C ARG A 125 8.62 -6.83 2.12
N TYR A 126 8.53 -7.76 3.07
CA TYR A 126 9.17 -9.07 2.98
C TYR A 126 8.62 -9.88 1.81
N VAL A 127 7.30 -10.01 1.72
CA VAL A 127 6.65 -10.78 0.65
C VAL A 127 6.90 -10.12 -0.72
N ALA A 128 6.82 -8.79 -0.84
CA ALA A 128 7.11 -8.07 -2.07
C ALA A 128 8.55 -8.32 -2.55
N ARG A 129 9.52 -8.34 -1.63
CA ARG A 129 10.92 -8.62 -1.96
C ARG A 129 11.14 -10.05 -2.45
N ASN A 130 10.41 -11.03 -1.91
CA ASN A 130 10.46 -12.41 -2.38
C ASN A 130 9.91 -12.56 -3.82
N PHE A 131 9.02 -11.66 -4.24
CA PHE A 131 8.58 -11.54 -5.64
C PHE A 131 9.51 -10.66 -6.50
N GLY A 132 10.71 -10.33 -6.02
CA GLY A 132 11.68 -9.52 -6.77
C GLY A 132 11.31 -8.04 -6.88
N CYS A 133 10.41 -7.54 -6.04
CA CYS A 133 10.02 -6.15 -6.02
C CYS A 133 10.91 -5.31 -5.09
N TRP A 134 11.05 -4.03 -5.41
CA TRP A 134 11.49 -3.05 -4.45
C TRP A 134 10.27 -2.56 -3.65
N ALA A 135 10.43 -2.42 -2.35
CA ALA A 135 9.33 -2.05 -1.45
C ALA A 135 9.84 -1.09 -0.37
N GLU A 136 9.14 0.03 -0.18
CA GLU A 136 9.47 1.09 0.77
C GLU A 136 8.17 1.67 1.36
N PHE A 137 8.14 1.87 2.68
CA PHE A 137 7.03 2.55 3.33
C PHE A 137 7.07 4.05 3.03
N ARG A 138 5.92 4.61 2.67
CA ARG A 138 5.74 6.05 2.51
C ARG A 138 4.55 6.54 3.32
N LEU A 139 4.82 7.52 4.15
CA LEU A 139 3.84 8.18 4.98
C LEU A 139 2.90 9.04 4.13
N TRP A 140 1.61 9.00 4.46
CA TRP A 140 0.59 9.83 3.85
C TRP A 140 0.17 10.94 4.83
N PRO A 141 0.63 12.20 4.65
CA PRO A 141 0.40 13.28 5.61
C PRO A 141 -1.10 13.55 5.87
N LEU A 142 -1.94 13.51 4.83
CA LEU A 142 -3.38 13.69 5.00
C LEU A 142 -3.99 12.54 5.81
N GLY A 143 -3.53 11.30 5.60
CA GLY A 143 -3.95 10.14 6.39
C GLY A 143 -3.62 10.28 7.87
N LEU A 144 -2.45 10.84 8.21
CA LEU A 144 -2.08 11.16 9.59
C LEU A 144 -3.01 12.20 10.21
N ILE A 145 -3.28 13.29 9.48
CA ILE A 145 -4.19 14.34 9.94
C ILE A 145 -5.58 13.76 10.18
N MET A 146 -6.07 12.94 9.25
CA MET A 146 -7.36 12.25 9.40
C MET A 146 -7.36 11.32 10.61
N ALA A 147 -6.30 10.54 10.83
CA ALA A 147 -6.20 9.65 11.98
C ALA A 147 -6.37 10.42 13.31
N VAL A 148 -5.64 11.52 13.48
CA VAL A 148 -5.73 12.37 14.69
C VAL A 148 -7.09 13.04 14.78
N ALA A 149 -7.61 13.61 13.68
CA ALA A 149 -8.89 14.31 13.69
C ALA A 149 -10.04 13.38 14.06
N PHE A 150 -10.13 12.20 13.44
CA PHE A 150 -11.18 11.21 13.77
C PHE A 150 -11.04 10.70 15.20
N ALA A 151 -9.83 10.42 15.69
CA ALA A 151 -9.61 9.99 17.06
C ALA A 151 -10.05 11.05 18.07
N LEU A 152 -9.71 12.32 17.87
CA LEU A 152 -10.09 13.41 18.79
C LEU A 152 -11.58 13.72 18.74
N ILE A 153 -12.16 13.85 17.54
CA ILE A 153 -13.59 14.19 17.37
C ILE A 153 -14.49 13.09 17.92
N SER A 154 -14.10 11.81 17.74
CA SER A 154 -14.89 10.67 18.22
C SER A 154 -14.58 10.28 19.68
N GLY A 155 -13.67 10.99 20.38
CA GLY A 155 -13.21 10.58 21.70
C GLY A 155 -12.51 9.22 21.72
N GLY A 156 -11.82 8.85 20.63
CA GLY A 156 -11.09 7.59 20.48
C GLY A 156 -11.96 6.38 20.14
N THR A 157 -13.22 6.57 19.70
CA THR A 157 -14.08 5.46 19.28
C THR A 157 -13.94 5.10 17.81
N ILE A 158 -13.58 6.07 16.97
CA ILE A 158 -13.34 5.86 15.53
C ILE A 158 -11.89 6.21 15.23
N ILE A 159 -11.13 5.24 14.76
CA ILE A 159 -9.71 5.41 14.43
C ILE A 159 -9.52 5.14 12.95
N PHE A 160 -9.02 6.14 12.22
CA PHE A 160 -8.63 6.01 10.82
C PHE A 160 -7.17 5.52 10.74
N ALA A 161 -6.98 4.22 10.48
CA ALA A 161 -5.68 3.56 10.60
C ALA A 161 -4.92 3.46 9.25
N ALA A 162 -4.88 4.54 8.47
CA ALA A 162 -4.14 4.60 7.20
C ALA A 162 -3.13 5.75 7.16
N PRO A 163 -2.06 5.72 7.98
CA PRO A 163 -1.06 6.78 8.04
C PRO A 163 -0.08 6.76 6.86
N GLY A 164 -0.08 5.71 6.06
CA GLY A 164 0.81 5.50 4.93
C GLY A 164 0.59 4.15 4.28
N ALA A 165 1.47 3.77 3.38
CA ALA A 165 1.46 2.47 2.71
C ALA A 165 2.84 2.07 2.19
N VAL A 166 3.08 0.76 2.00
CA VAL A 166 4.27 0.27 1.30
C VAL A 166 4.09 0.44 -0.20
N TYR A 167 4.96 1.25 -0.80
CA TYR A 167 5.09 1.38 -2.25
C TYR A 167 5.90 0.22 -2.80
N ILE A 168 5.37 -0.44 -3.82
CA ILE A 168 5.94 -1.66 -4.38
C ILE A 168 6.20 -1.44 -5.87
N VAL A 169 7.46 -1.63 -6.29
CA VAL A 169 7.91 -1.47 -7.67
C VAL A 169 8.65 -2.72 -8.13
N PRO A 170 8.26 -3.37 -9.24
CA PRO A 170 9.00 -4.49 -9.79
C PRO A 170 10.43 -4.09 -10.17
N ARG A 171 11.44 -4.91 -9.83
CA ARG A 171 12.85 -4.63 -10.15
C ARG A 171 13.25 -5.01 -11.57
N HIS A 172 12.56 -5.99 -12.17
CA HIS A 172 12.93 -6.52 -13.49
C HIS A 172 11.93 -6.04 -14.55
N HIS A 173 12.45 -5.37 -15.57
CA HIS A 173 11.70 -4.82 -16.69
C HIS A 173 11.88 -5.63 -17.99
N GLY A 174 12.39 -6.87 -17.91
CA GLY A 174 12.77 -7.64 -19.11
C GLY A 174 11.61 -8.24 -19.90
N SER A 175 10.41 -8.33 -19.35
CA SER A 175 9.28 -9.03 -20.01
C SER A 175 7.96 -8.27 -20.02
N GLY A 176 7.95 -6.97 -19.73
CA GLY A 176 6.73 -6.15 -19.84
C GLY A 176 5.61 -6.49 -18.85
N TYR A 177 5.82 -7.38 -17.91
CA TYR A 177 4.83 -7.79 -16.92
C TYR A 177 5.08 -7.03 -15.61
N GLY A 178 4.12 -6.18 -15.23
CA GLY A 178 4.00 -5.66 -13.87
C GLY A 178 3.70 -6.80 -12.87
N ILE A 179 3.52 -6.46 -11.60
CA ILE A 179 3.07 -7.42 -10.58
C ILE A 179 1.71 -7.99 -11.00
N GLY A 180 1.61 -9.33 -11.12
CA GLY A 180 0.37 -10.01 -11.46
C GLY A 180 -0.69 -9.87 -10.37
N LYS A 181 -1.95 -10.16 -10.70
CA LYS A 181 -3.05 -10.10 -9.72
C LYS A 181 -2.81 -11.01 -8.51
N ARG A 182 -2.21 -12.20 -8.74
CA ARG A 182 -1.90 -13.16 -7.68
C ARG A 182 -0.82 -12.63 -6.75
N GLU A 183 0.29 -12.16 -7.29
CA GLU A 183 1.40 -11.61 -6.51
C GLU A 183 0.93 -10.41 -5.69
N ASN A 184 0.19 -9.48 -6.32
CA ASN A 184 -0.36 -8.31 -5.63
C ASN A 184 -1.34 -8.72 -4.51
N GLY A 185 -2.18 -9.73 -4.76
CA GLY A 185 -3.07 -10.30 -3.75
C GLY A 185 -2.31 -10.93 -2.57
N LEU A 186 -1.27 -11.73 -2.83
CA LEU A 186 -0.44 -12.36 -1.80
C LEU A 186 0.35 -11.34 -0.98
N ILE A 187 0.92 -10.32 -1.64
CA ILE A 187 1.60 -9.22 -0.94
C ILE A 187 0.60 -8.52 -0.02
N SER A 188 -0.58 -8.16 -0.54
CA SER A 188 -1.60 -7.46 0.24
C SER A 188 -2.20 -8.31 1.36
N LEU A 189 -2.22 -9.63 1.21
CA LEU A 189 -2.67 -10.57 2.23
C LEU A 189 -1.76 -10.59 3.45
N SER A 190 -0.44 -10.41 3.25
CA SER A 190 0.57 -10.63 4.29
C SER A 190 0.42 -9.70 5.49
N GLY A 191 0.06 -8.43 5.28
CA GLY A 191 -0.14 -7.46 6.36
C GLY A 191 -1.32 -7.80 7.27
N PRO A 192 -2.56 -7.89 6.74
CA PRO A 192 -3.72 -8.29 7.54
C PRO A 192 -3.56 -9.64 8.22
N LEU A 193 -2.92 -10.61 7.56
CA LEU A 193 -2.63 -11.92 8.15
C LEU A 193 -1.68 -11.81 9.34
N ALA A 194 -0.63 -10.99 9.24
CA ALA A 194 0.28 -10.73 10.35
C ALA A 194 -0.47 -10.12 11.54
N ASN A 195 -1.36 -9.16 11.32
CA ASN A 195 -2.18 -8.58 12.38
C ASN A 195 -3.10 -9.62 13.04
N ILE A 196 -3.75 -10.50 12.27
CA ILE A 196 -4.59 -11.56 12.84
C ILE A 196 -3.75 -12.48 13.74
N ILE A 197 -2.57 -12.91 13.27
CA ILE A 197 -1.67 -13.78 14.04
C ILE A 197 -1.24 -13.09 15.34
N VAL A 198 -0.75 -11.85 15.26
CA VAL A 198 -0.32 -11.07 16.41
C VAL A 198 -1.48 -10.82 17.37
N GLY A 199 -2.67 -10.50 16.84
CA GLY A 199 -3.88 -10.33 17.64
C GLY A 199 -4.26 -11.60 18.42
N LEU A 200 -4.19 -12.77 17.78
CA LEU A 200 -4.44 -14.05 18.45
C LEU A 200 -3.42 -14.35 19.55
N LEU A 201 -2.14 -14.00 19.34
CA LEU A 201 -1.11 -14.13 20.39
C LEU A 201 -1.44 -13.23 21.59
N PHE A 202 -1.88 -11.99 21.37
CA PHE A 202 -2.34 -11.11 22.43
C PHE A 202 -3.60 -11.63 23.11
N TYR A 203 -4.52 -12.26 22.37
CA TYR A 203 -5.72 -12.86 22.94
C TYR A 203 -5.40 -13.88 24.03
N MET A 204 -4.35 -14.69 23.85
CA MET A 204 -3.89 -15.66 24.84
C MET A 204 -3.41 -15.02 26.15
N LEU A 205 -3.07 -13.73 26.16
CA LEU A 205 -2.63 -13.01 27.34
C LEU A 205 -3.79 -12.42 28.17
N ARG A 206 -5.03 -12.37 27.63
CA ARG A 206 -6.17 -11.72 28.30
C ARG A 206 -6.50 -12.33 29.67
N ASP A 207 -6.39 -13.64 29.76
CA ASP A 207 -6.85 -14.40 30.96
C ASP A 207 -5.86 -14.34 32.13
N PHE A 208 -4.66 -13.77 31.91
CA PHE A 208 -3.67 -13.65 33.00
C PHE A 208 -4.01 -12.54 34.02
N GLY A 209 -4.98 -11.67 33.72
CA GLY A 209 -5.36 -10.57 34.61
C GLY A 209 -4.32 -9.45 34.77
N GLY A 210 -4.64 -8.43 35.55
CA GLY A 210 -3.73 -7.31 35.83
C GLY A 210 -3.19 -6.59 34.59
N LEU A 211 -1.94 -6.15 34.63
CA LEU A 211 -1.31 -5.43 33.51
C LEU A 211 -1.17 -6.31 32.27
N LEU A 212 -0.85 -7.57 32.42
CA LEU A 212 -0.67 -8.50 31.30
C LEU A 212 -1.98 -8.76 30.58
N GLY A 213 -3.10 -8.91 31.30
CA GLY A 213 -4.43 -9.03 30.73
C GLY A 213 -4.86 -7.75 29.97
N ASN A 214 -4.49 -6.56 30.49
CA ASN A 214 -4.74 -5.29 29.80
C ASN A 214 -3.94 -5.21 28.50
N VAL A 215 -2.66 -5.58 28.51
CA VAL A 215 -1.83 -5.65 27.29
C VAL A 215 -2.43 -6.63 26.29
N GLY A 216 -2.89 -7.80 26.75
CA GLY A 216 -3.56 -8.79 25.93
C GLY A 216 -4.83 -8.25 25.27
N SER A 217 -5.69 -7.62 26.04
CA SER A 217 -6.97 -7.07 25.54
C SER A 217 -6.74 -5.93 24.55
N ILE A 218 -5.87 -4.97 24.87
CA ILE A 218 -5.56 -3.85 24.00
C ILE A 218 -4.85 -4.35 22.73
N GLY A 219 -3.87 -5.26 22.87
CA GLY A 219 -3.15 -5.81 21.74
C GLY A 219 -4.04 -6.59 20.77
N PHE A 220 -4.97 -7.38 21.29
CA PHE A 220 -5.99 -8.05 20.50
C PHE A 220 -6.83 -7.01 19.72
N THR A 221 -7.44 -6.06 20.42
CA THR A 221 -8.33 -5.04 19.81
C THR A 221 -7.61 -4.24 18.75
N VAL A 222 -6.41 -3.75 19.03
CA VAL A 222 -5.60 -2.96 18.09
C VAL A 222 -5.27 -3.76 16.81
N ASN A 223 -4.83 -4.99 16.97
CA ASN A 223 -4.43 -5.80 15.81
C ASN A 223 -5.62 -6.26 14.98
N PHE A 224 -6.72 -6.64 15.60
CA PHE A 224 -7.95 -6.96 14.85
C PHE A 224 -8.57 -5.74 14.19
N TRP A 225 -8.48 -4.56 14.82
CA TRP A 225 -8.89 -3.31 14.18
C TRP A 225 -8.04 -2.99 12.95
N LEU A 226 -6.70 -3.10 13.04
CA LEU A 226 -5.80 -2.92 11.91
C LEU A 226 -6.11 -3.91 10.77
N ALA A 227 -6.30 -5.18 11.10
CA ALA A 227 -6.68 -6.20 10.11
C ALA A 227 -8.01 -5.87 9.43
N ALA A 228 -9.05 -5.60 10.22
CA ALA A 228 -10.40 -5.34 9.73
C ALA A 228 -10.47 -4.06 8.88
N PHE A 229 -9.77 -3.01 9.29
CA PHE A 229 -9.66 -1.77 8.52
C PHE A 229 -8.98 -1.99 7.17
N ASN A 230 -7.85 -2.72 7.16
CA ASN A 230 -7.12 -3.01 5.92
C ASN A 230 -7.84 -4.04 5.04
N LEU A 231 -8.75 -4.86 5.58
CA LEU A 231 -9.58 -5.80 4.82
C LEU A 231 -10.82 -5.17 4.19
N ILE A 232 -11.05 -3.87 4.34
CA ILE A 232 -12.10 -3.14 3.62
C ILE A 232 -11.86 -3.26 2.11
N PRO A 233 -12.87 -3.72 1.29
CA PRO A 233 -12.66 -4.08 -0.11
C PRO A 233 -12.74 -2.89 -1.09
N PHE A 234 -12.47 -1.67 -0.65
CA PHE A 234 -12.47 -0.46 -1.48
C PHE A 234 -11.32 0.50 -1.15
N GLY A 235 -11.16 1.55 -1.97
CA GLY A 235 -10.10 2.53 -1.80
C GLY A 235 -8.70 1.96 -2.06
N MET A 236 -7.74 2.39 -1.26
CA MET A 236 -6.33 1.97 -1.35
C MET A 236 -5.99 0.82 -0.38
N MET A 237 -7.01 0.24 0.29
CA MET A 237 -6.83 -0.80 1.29
C MET A 237 -6.39 -2.13 0.67
N ASP A 238 -5.73 -2.96 1.45
CA ASP A 238 -5.28 -4.28 1.02
C ASP A 238 -6.44 -5.20 0.68
N GLY A 239 -7.55 -5.07 1.38
CA GLY A 239 -8.77 -5.84 1.15
C GLY A 239 -9.27 -5.77 -0.29
N ARG A 240 -9.16 -4.60 -0.95
CA ARG A 240 -9.50 -4.47 -2.37
C ARG A 240 -8.64 -5.36 -3.26
N LYS A 241 -7.33 -5.37 -3.03
CA LYS A 241 -6.39 -6.15 -3.84
C LYS A 241 -6.58 -7.66 -3.60
N ILE A 242 -6.83 -8.06 -2.35
CA ILE A 242 -7.14 -9.45 -1.97
C ILE A 242 -8.46 -9.88 -2.60
N PHE A 243 -9.51 -9.06 -2.50
CA PHE A 243 -10.83 -9.33 -3.08
C PHE A 243 -10.77 -9.48 -4.61
N LEU A 244 -10.04 -8.60 -5.30
CA LEU A 244 -9.86 -8.67 -6.76
C LEU A 244 -9.03 -9.88 -7.20
N TRP A 245 -8.18 -10.41 -6.34
CA TRP A 245 -7.45 -11.65 -6.59
C TRP A 245 -8.28 -12.88 -6.26
N ASN A 246 -8.82 -12.97 -5.05
CA ASN A 246 -9.61 -14.10 -4.59
C ASN A 246 -10.63 -13.68 -3.51
N PRO A 247 -11.92 -13.53 -3.89
CA PRO A 247 -12.95 -13.07 -2.96
C PRO A 247 -13.23 -14.07 -1.82
N ILE A 248 -12.95 -15.37 -2.03
CA ILE A 248 -13.15 -16.39 -0.99
C ILE A 248 -12.11 -16.23 0.10
N ILE A 249 -10.81 -16.09 -0.26
CA ILE A 249 -9.73 -15.84 0.70
C ILE A 249 -9.99 -14.54 1.45
N TRP A 250 -10.42 -13.50 0.72
CA TRP A 250 -10.79 -12.25 1.34
C TRP A 250 -11.91 -12.44 2.38
N ALA A 251 -13.00 -13.11 2.05
CA ALA A 251 -14.13 -13.32 2.95
C ALA A 251 -13.75 -14.15 4.19
N LEU A 252 -12.92 -15.18 4.01
CA LEU A 252 -12.42 -16.02 5.11
C LEU A 252 -11.59 -15.24 6.15
N LEU A 253 -11.00 -14.12 5.77
CA LEU A 253 -10.24 -13.26 6.68
C LEU A 253 -11.05 -12.07 7.17
N ALA A 254 -11.78 -11.42 6.27
CA ALA A 254 -12.51 -10.19 6.58
C ALA A 254 -13.68 -10.43 7.53
N ILE A 255 -14.48 -11.48 7.28
CA ILE A 255 -15.66 -11.76 8.10
C ILE A 255 -15.27 -12.05 9.56
N PRO A 256 -14.33 -12.99 9.85
CA PRO A 256 -13.90 -13.22 11.22
C PRO A 256 -13.25 -12.01 11.88
N ALA A 257 -12.45 -11.22 11.12
CA ALA A 257 -11.80 -10.04 11.66
C ALA A 257 -12.83 -8.97 12.06
N TRP A 258 -13.86 -8.73 11.26
CA TRP A 258 -14.94 -7.80 11.61
C TRP A 258 -15.79 -8.32 12.77
N LEU A 259 -16.16 -9.59 12.76
CA LEU A 259 -16.92 -10.20 13.86
C LEU A 259 -16.17 -10.10 15.19
N ALA A 260 -14.86 -10.31 15.20
CA ALA A 260 -14.06 -10.23 16.40
C ALA A 260 -14.09 -8.82 17.05
N ILE A 261 -14.18 -7.75 16.26
CA ILE A 261 -14.26 -6.38 16.79
C ILE A 261 -15.62 -6.10 17.45
N PHE A 262 -16.71 -6.73 16.97
CA PHE A 262 -18.05 -6.50 17.51
C PHE A 262 -18.38 -7.42 18.71
N ILE A 263 -17.69 -8.57 18.82
CA ILE A 263 -17.96 -9.57 19.87
C ILE A 263 -17.07 -9.34 21.11
N PHE A 264 -15.84 -8.88 20.92
CA PHE A 264 -14.83 -8.71 21.95
C PHE A 264 -14.41 -7.26 22.13
#